data_e98b73f84d163b2c0b478e358b81abc6
#
_entry.id   e98b73f84d163b2c0b478e358b81abc6
#
_cell.length_a   1.000
_cell.length_b   1.000
_cell.length_c   1.000
_cell.angle_alpha   90.00
_cell.angle_beta   90.00
_cell.angle_gamma   90.00
#
_symmetry.space_group_name_H-M   'P 1'
#
loop_
_entity.id
_entity.type
_entity.pdbx_description
1 polymer ?
#
loop_
_entity_poly.entity_id
_entity_poly.type
_entity_poly.pdbx_seq_one_letter_code
_entity_poly.pdbx_strand_id
1 'polypeptide(L)'
;VRQVAVVGLAPSTHDEAPYADPHWEMWGLPWDEEGWPYFDRLLDIHPLECIREATPSFYRRGYEDRLRELEAPLYMQEAYPDIPNALEYPLEEVSSVVGDYYNSSIAYLLGMAIAEKVDKIGLWGVDMNSKGAPGHANEYRDERPNCEYMLGFAHARGIETYLPDACPLLKFNGEFPLGKVIPKYGHRYGYLEKN
;
A
#
# COMPACT_ATOMS: atom_id res chain seq x y z
N VAL A 1 -6.92 5.79 20.06
CA VAL A 1 -5.92 5.11 19.23
C VAL A 1 -6.41 5.17 17.79
N ARG A 2 -5.65 5.86 16.92
CA ARG A 2 -5.98 6.00 15.51
C ARG A 2 -5.26 4.91 14.70
N GLN A 3 -6.02 4.06 14.02
CA GLN A 3 -5.48 2.92 13.27
C GLN A 3 -5.84 3.04 11.79
N VAL A 4 -4.86 2.82 10.92
CA VAL A 4 -5.04 2.87 9.46
C VAL A 4 -4.73 1.52 8.85
N ALA A 5 -5.67 0.98 8.11
CA ALA A 5 -5.51 -0.19 7.27
C ALA A 5 -5.19 0.27 5.84
N VAL A 6 -3.96 0.06 5.40
CA VAL A 6 -3.55 0.27 4.00
C VAL A 6 -3.81 -1.01 3.22
N VAL A 7 -4.69 -0.94 2.22
CA VAL A 7 -5.15 -2.11 1.48
C VAL A 7 -4.75 -1.99 0.00
N GLY A 8 -3.91 -2.91 -0.44
CA GLY A 8 -3.54 -3.10 -1.84
C GLY A 8 -4.40 -4.17 -2.52
N LEU A 9 -3.96 -4.61 -3.69
CA LEU A 9 -4.75 -5.46 -4.59
C LEU A 9 -4.33 -6.94 -4.60
N ALA A 10 -3.29 -7.31 -3.84
CA ALA A 10 -2.80 -8.67 -3.84
C ALA A 10 -3.78 -9.61 -3.12
N PRO A 11 -4.23 -10.69 -3.79
CA PRO A 11 -5.28 -11.56 -3.26
C PRO A 11 -4.85 -12.38 -2.02
N SER A 12 -3.56 -12.38 -1.69
CA SER A 12 -3.02 -13.16 -0.58
C SER A 12 -3.63 -12.84 0.77
N THR A 13 -3.92 -11.57 1.02
CA THR A 13 -4.40 -11.06 2.31
C THR A 13 -5.46 -9.97 2.18
N HIS A 14 -5.81 -9.59 0.95
CA HIS A 14 -6.79 -8.53 0.70
C HIS A 14 -8.11 -8.76 1.46
N ASP A 15 -8.66 -9.96 1.39
CA ASP A 15 -9.94 -10.30 2.00
C ASP A 15 -9.87 -10.42 3.54
N GLU A 16 -8.66 -10.40 4.10
CA GLU A 16 -8.42 -10.42 5.56
C GLU A 16 -8.44 -9.01 6.17
N ALA A 17 -8.51 -7.96 5.35
CA ALA A 17 -8.51 -6.59 5.84
C ALA A 17 -9.74 -6.31 6.74
N PRO A 18 -9.60 -5.46 7.75
CA PRO A 18 -10.61 -5.27 8.79
C PRO A 18 -11.79 -4.39 8.35
N TYR A 19 -12.38 -4.65 7.20
CA TYR A 19 -13.44 -3.84 6.59
C TYR A 19 -14.67 -3.60 7.47
N ALA A 20 -14.98 -4.53 8.37
CA ALA A 20 -16.14 -4.42 9.26
C ALA A 20 -15.79 -3.86 10.65
N ASP A 21 -14.52 -3.59 10.93
CA ASP A 21 -14.06 -3.06 12.20
C ASP A 21 -13.99 -1.53 12.19
N PRO A 22 -14.91 -0.82 12.87
CA PRO A 22 -14.95 0.64 12.85
C PRO A 22 -13.77 1.33 13.55
N HIS A 23 -12.85 0.58 14.14
CA HIS A 23 -11.64 1.12 14.75
C HIS A 23 -10.53 1.37 13.74
N TRP A 24 -10.69 0.88 12.50
CA TRP A 24 -9.73 1.08 11.42
C TRP A 24 -10.25 2.07 10.39
N GLU A 25 -9.44 3.08 10.08
CA GLU A 25 -9.62 3.86 8.87
C GLU A 25 -9.13 3.04 7.68
N MET A 26 -9.98 2.83 6.68
CA MET A 26 -9.65 2.04 5.49
C MET A 26 -9.08 2.94 4.41
N TRP A 27 -7.81 2.77 4.06
CA TRP A 27 -7.14 3.51 3.00
C TRP A 27 -6.69 2.56 1.90
N GLY A 28 -6.93 2.90 0.64
CA GLY A 28 -6.65 1.97 -0.45
C GLY A 28 -6.43 2.63 -1.80
N LEU A 29 -6.50 1.81 -2.83
CA LEU A 29 -6.35 2.20 -4.22
C LEU A 29 -7.71 2.12 -4.92
N PRO A 30 -8.02 3.01 -5.89
CA PRO A 30 -9.33 3.04 -6.56
C PRO A 30 -9.50 1.96 -7.65
N TRP A 31 -8.72 0.91 -7.59
CA TRP A 31 -8.86 -0.24 -8.49
C TRP A 31 -10.06 -1.05 -8.08
N ASP A 32 -10.94 -1.30 -9.03
CA ASP A 32 -12.23 -1.81 -8.68
C ASP A 32 -12.66 -3.02 -9.48
N GLU A 33 -13.07 -4.01 -8.73
CA GLU A 33 -14.04 -5.00 -9.13
C GLU A 33 -15.37 -4.70 -8.43
N GLU A 34 -16.49 -4.96 -9.05
CA GLU A 34 -17.81 -4.77 -8.44
C GLU A 34 -17.85 -5.39 -7.03
N GLY A 35 -18.27 -4.59 -6.05
CA GLY A 35 -18.47 -5.06 -4.68
C GLY A 35 -17.35 -4.73 -3.70
N TRP A 36 -16.42 -3.83 -4.02
CA TRP A 36 -15.40 -3.38 -3.07
C TRP A 36 -16.02 -2.69 -1.86
N PRO A 37 -15.46 -2.95 -0.68
CA PRO A 37 -15.94 -2.34 0.54
C PRO A 37 -15.65 -0.84 0.57
N TYR A 38 -16.27 -0.17 1.51
CA TYR A 38 -16.06 1.25 1.80
C TYR A 38 -14.60 1.54 2.16
N PHE A 39 -14.09 2.65 1.62
CA PHE A 39 -12.80 3.22 2.00
C PHE A 39 -13.02 4.65 2.53
N ASP A 40 -12.28 5.02 3.57
CA ASP A 40 -12.26 6.37 4.11
C ASP A 40 -11.40 7.30 3.25
N ARG A 41 -10.36 6.74 2.60
CA ARG A 41 -9.48 7.45 1.67
C ARG A 41 -8.99 6.53 0.57
N LEU A 42 -8.88 7.11 -0.62
CA LEU A 42 -8.29 6.46 -1.78
C LEU A 42 -7.10 7.28 -2.29
N LEU A 43 -6.18 6.62 -2.97
CA LEU A 43 -5.04 7.27 -3.59
C LEU A 43 -4.78 6.70 -4.98
N ASP A 44 -4.70 7.58 -5.97
CA ASP A 44 -4.12 7.32 -7.29
C ASP A 44 -3.12 8.41 -7.63
N ILE A 45 -1.84 8.10 -7.52
CA ILE A 45 -0.76 9.08 -7.71
C ILE A 45 -0.34 9.21 -9.18
N HIS A 46 -0.97 8.49 -10.09
CA HIS A 46 -0.67 8.63 -11.50
C HIS A 46 -1.18 9.98 -12.05
N PRO A 47 -0.40 10.67 -12.89
CA PRO A 47 -0.89 11.85 -13.60
C PRO A 47 -2.15 11.50 -14.41
N LEU A 48 -3.14 12.38 -14.41
CA LEU A 48 -4.40 12.11 -15.11
C LEU A 48 -4.20 11.92 -16.61
N GLU A 49 -3.21 12.59 -17.20
CA GLU A 49 -2.79 12.42 -18.59
C GLU A 49 -2.32 10.98 -18.86
N CYS A 50 -1.56 10.40 -17.94
CA CYS A 50 -1.12 9.01 -18.06
C CYS A 50 -2.30 8.03 -17.99
N ILE A 51 -3.30 8.31 -17.17
CA ILE A 51 -4.54 7.54 -17.09
C ILE A 51 -5.31 7.60 -18.43
N ARG A 52 -5.39 8.78 -19.04
CA ARG A 52 -6.09 9.02 -20.31
C ARG A 52 -5.37 8.42 -21.52
N GLU A 53 -4.05 8.44 -21.52
CA GLU A 53 -3.20 7.98 -22.62
C GLU A 53 -2.88 6.47 -22.53
N ALA A 54 -3.07 5.87 -21.36
CA ALA A 54 -2.76 4.47 -21.13
C ALA A 54 -3.61 3.55 -21.99
N THR A 55 -2.98 2.48 -22.46
CA THR A 55 -3.70 1.46 -23.21
C THR A 55 -4.78 0.82 -22.34
N PRO A 56 -5.90 0.35 -22.92
CA PRO A 56 -6.97 -0.31 -22.16
C PRO A 56 -6.54 -1.57 -21.40
N SER A 57 -5.30 -2.04 -21.59
CA SER A 57 -4.71 -3.15 -20.86
C SER A 57 -4.13 -2.73 -19.52
N PHE A 58 -3.81 -1.46 -19.34
CA PHE A 58 -3.23 -0.95 -18.10
C PHE A 58 -4.31 -0.37 -17.18
N TYR A 59 -5.21 0.45 -17.73
CA TYR A 59 -6.40 0.92 -17.04
C TYR A 59 -7.65 0.32 -17.67
N ARG A 60 -8.59 -0.15 -16.87
CA ARG A 60 -9.86 -0.67 -17.39
C ARG A 60 -10.60 0.43 -18.12
N ARG A 61 -11.29 0.06 -19.20
CA ARG A 61 -12.16 1.01 -19.91
C ARG A 61 -13.16 1.61 -18.93
N GLY A 62 -13.25 2.95 -18.89
CA GLY A 62 -14.13 3.67 -17.97
C GLY A 62 -13.48 3.96 -16.60
N TYR A 63 -12.18 3.74 -16.43
CA TYR A 63 -11.50 4.01 -15.15
C TYR A 63 -11.63 5.46 -14.72
N GLU A 64 -11.41 6.43 -15.64
CA GLU A 64 -11.58 7.85 -15.32
C GLU A 64 -13.03 8.19 -14.91
N ASP A 65 -14.04 7.59 -15.59
CA ASP A 65 -15.45 7.79 -15.22
C ASP A 65 -15.71 7.27 -13.80
N ARG A 66 -15.08 6.16 -13.47
CA ARG A 66 -15.16 5.63 -12.12
C ARG A 66 -14.52 6.53 -11.08
N LEU A 67 -13.36 7.15 -11.36
CA LEU A 67 -12.77 8.13 -10.44
C LEU A 67 -13.73 9.29 -10.15
N ARG A 68 -14.56 9.67 -11.12
CA ARG A 68 -15.60 10.70 -10.93
C ARG A 68 -16.77 10.26 -10.06
N GLU A 69 -17.04 8.97 -9.99
CA GLU A 69 -18.16 8.39 -9.23
C GLU A 69 -17.77 8.05 -7.78
N LEU A 70 -16.48 8.09 -7.43
CA LEU A 70 -16.04 7.82 -6.07
C LEU A 70 -16.62 8.82 -5.08
N GLU A 71 -17.14 8.32 -3.97
CA GLU A 71 -17.63 9.16 -2.88
C GLU A 71 -16.54 9.50 -1.85
N ALA A 72 -15.55 8.62 -1.71
CA ALA A 72 -14.43 8.82 -0.80
C ALA A 72 -13.46 9.89 -1.31
N PRO A 73 -12.77 10.63 -0.44
CA PRO A 73 -11.64 11.48 -0.80
C PRO A 73 -10.60 10.70 -1.59
N LEU A 74 -10.23 11.20 -2.77
CA LEU A 74 -9.25 10.60 -3.66
C LEU A 74 -8.01 11.49 -3.74
N TYR A 75 -6.90 11.05 -3.15
CA TYR A 75 -5.64 11.77 -3.24
C TYR A 75 -4.97 11.49 -4.58
N MET A 76 -4.65 12.55 -5.32
CA MET A 76 -4.01 12.53 -6.63
C MET A 76 -2.82 13.51 -6.64
N GLN A 77 -2.09 13.61 -7.76
CA GLN A 77 -1.02 14.61 -7.87
C GLN A 77 -1.56 16.04 -7.83
N GLU A 78 -2.79 16.24 -8.28
CA GLU A 78 -3.48 17.53 -8.29
C GLU A 78 -4.96 17.34 -7.92
N ALA A 79 -5.60 18.41 -7.45
CA ALA A 79 -7.05 18.45 -7.30
C ALA A 79 -7.69 18.74 -8.67
N TYR A 80 -7.94 17.70 -9.45
CA TYR A 80 -8.52 17.83 -10.79
C TYR A 80 -9.97 18.28 -10.76
N PRO A 81 -10.34 19.40 -11.43
CA PRO A 81 -11.70 19.96 -11.34
C PRO A 81 -12.81 19.05 -11.88
N ASP A 82 -12.48 18.13 -12.76
CA ASP A 82 -13.41 17.17 -13.37
C ASP A 82 -13.52 15.84 -12.62
N ILE A 83 -12.82 15.72 -11.49
CA ILE A 83 -12.95 14.60 -10.54
C ILE A 83 -13.39 15.17 -9.18
N PRO A 84 -14.68 15.09 -8.82
CA PRO A 84 -15.27 15.88 -7.72
C PRO A 84 -14.62 15.71 -6.35
N ASN A 85 -14.10 14.51 -6.05
CA ASN A 85 -13.48 14.18 -4.76
C ASN A 85 -11.95 14.10 -4.83
N ALA A 86 -11.33 14.59 -5.93
CA ALA A 86 -9.89 14.67 -6.03
C ALA A 86 -9.33 15.72 -5.08
N LEU A 87 -8.34 15.33 -4.31
CA LEU A 87 -7.55 16.18 -3.43
C LEU A 87 -6.09 16.08 -3.86
N GLU A 88 -5.38 17.20 -3.82
CA GLU A 88 -3.94 17.17 -4.02
C GLU A 88 -3.26 16.43 -2.86
N TYR A 89 -2.38 15.48 -3.20
CA TYR A 89 -1.57 14.80 -2.21
C TYR A 89 -0.59 15.79 -1.55
N PRO A 90 -0.52 15.88 -0.21
CA PRO A 90 0.30 16.88 0.48
C PRO A 90 1.80 16.50 0.46
N LEU A 91 2.39 16.46 -0.74
CA LEU A 91 3.74 15.92 -0.98
C LEU A 91 4.81 16.62 -0.13
N GLU A 92 4.81 17.96 -0.09
CA GLU A 92 5.83 18.72 0.66
C GLU A 92 5.74 18.43 2.16
N GLU A 93 4.52 18.40 2.71
CA GLU A 93 4.29 18.11 4.12
C GLU A 93 4.75 16.69 4.47
N VAL A 94 4.33 15.71 3.69
CA VAL A 94 4.68 14.31 3.92
C VAL A 94 6.18 14.08 3.74
N SER A 95 6.79 14.62 2.66
CA SER A 95 8.23 14.48 2.40
C SER A 95 9.08 15.14 3.47
N SER A 96 8.60 16.23 4.09
CA SER A 96 9.31 16.85 5.22
C SER A 96 9.46 15.91 6.42
N VAL A 97 8.59 14.91 6.52
CA VAL A 97 8.56 13.92 7.61
C VAL A 97 9.32 12.64 7.27
N VAL A 98 9.09 12.08 6.07
CA VAL A 98 9.58 10.74 5.69
C VAL A 98 10.66 10.75 4.61
N GLY A 99 11.00 11.93 4.04
CA GLY A 99 11.92 12.07 2.89
C GLY A 99 11.23 11.86 1.55
N ASP A 100 12.02 11.84 0.47
CA ASP A 100 11.55 11.87 -0.92
C ASP A 100 11.65 10.51 -1.63
N TYR A 101 11.63 9.42 -0.88
CA TYR A 101 11.75 8.08 -1.45
C TYR A 101 10.38 7.45 -1.66
N TYR A 102 9.80 7.70 -2.84
CA TYR A 102 8.49 7.18 -3.26
C TYR A 102 8.59 6.55 -4.64
N ASN A 103 8.15 5.31 -4.79
CA ASN A 103 8.03 4.62 -6.07
C ASN A 103 6.88 3.61 -6.12
N SER A 104 5.92 3.73 -5.19
CA SER A 104 4.67 2.97 -5.24
C SER A 104 3.54 3.73 -4.55
N SER A 105 2.31 3.56 -5.03
CA SER A 105 1.13 4.15 -4.38
C SER A 105 0.99 3.75 -2.91
N ILE A 106 1.38 2.54 -2.57
CA ILE A 106 1.39 2.07 -1.18
C ILE A 106 2.37 2.88 -0.31
N ALA A 107 3.54 3.23 -0.83
CA ALA A 107 4.50 4.04 -0.08
C ALA A 107 3.98 5.46 0.17
N TYR A 108 3.23 6.04 -0.77
CA TYR A 108 2.56 7.32 -0.56
C TYR A 108 1.51 7.24 0.55
N LEU A 109 0.67 6.18 0.58
CA LEU A 109 -0.29 5.96 1.67
C LEU A 109 0.41 5.78 3.02
N LEU A 110 1.49 5.00 3.08
CA LEU A 110 2.30 4.83 4.28
C LEU A 110 2.92 6.15 4.75
N GLY A 111 3.51 6.91 3.83
CA GLY A 111 4.10 8.21 4.12
C GLY A 111 3.09 9.18 4.73
N MET A 112 1.88 9.23 4.16
CA MET A 112 0.79 10.06 4.68
C MET A 112 0.35 9.62 6.08
N ALA A 113 0.17 8.33 6.32
CA ALA A 113 -0.18 7.80 7.65
C ALA A 113 0.89 8.15 8.70
N ILE A 114 2.18 8.05 8.34
CA ILE A 114 3.29 8.42 9.22
C ILE A 114 3.30 9.93 9.51
N ALA A 115 3.10 10.76 8.49
CA ALA A 115 3.06 12.22 8.64
C ALA A 115 1.89 12.67 9.53
N GLU A 116 0.74 12.00 9.43
CA GLU A 116 -0.43 12.23 10.27
C GLU A 116 -0.31 11.62 11.69
N LYS A 117 0.80 10.97 12.00
CA LYS A 117 1.13 10.42 13.33
C LYS A 117 0.05 9.46 13.85
N VAL A 118 -0.40 8.54 13.01
CA VAL A 118 -1.31 7.49 13.43
C VAL A 118 -0.63 6.58 14.46
N ASP A 119 -1.41 5.94 15.32
CA ASP A 119 -0.85 5.06 16.36
C ASP A 119 -0.49 3.69 15.79
N LYS A 120 -1.21 3.23 14.76
CA LYS A 120 -1.03 1.92 14.15
C LYS A 120 -1.29 1.93 12.65
N ILE A 121 -0.45 1.19 11.91
CA ILE A 121 -0.61 0.94 10.47
C ILE A 121 -0.65 -0.57 10.25
N GLY A 122 -1.69 -1.07 9.59
CA GLY A 122 -1.77 -2.44 9.11
C GLY A 122 -1.74 -2.48 7.58
N LEU A 123 -1.11 -3.49 6.99
CA LEU A 123 -1.07 -3.70 5.54
C LEU A 123 -1.75 -5.01 5.16
N TRP A 124 -2.67 -4.94 4.23
CA TRP A 124 -3.33 -6.10 3.61
C TRP A 124 -3.30 -5.97 2.09
N GLY A 125 -3.27 -7.08 1.38
CA GLY A 125 -3.22 -7.06 -0.09
C GLY A 125 -1.95 -6.41 -0.66
N VAL A 126 -0.83 -6.42 0.08
CA VAL A 126 0.43 -5.78 -0.32
C VAL A 126 1.55 -6.81 -0.26
N ASP A 127 1.82 -7.47 -1.39
CA ASP A 127 2.82 -8.54 -1.47
C ASP A 127 4.17 -8.07 -2.01
N MET A 128 4.16 -7.14 -2.95
CA MET A 128 5.37 -6.64 -3.63
C MET A 128 6.28 -7.78 -4.08
N ASN A 129 5.70 -8.82 -4.71
CA ASN A 129 6.44 -9.93 -5.26
C ASN A 129 5.86 -10.39 -6.61
N SER A 130 6.69 -11.02 -7.43
CA SER A 130 6.32 -11.44 -8.77
C SER A 130 5.56 -12.78 -8.85
N LYS A 131 5.33 -13.46 -7.74
CA LYS A 131 4.70 -14.80 -7.76
C LYS A 131 3.24 -14.71 -8.21
N GLY A 132 2.52 -13.67 -7.80
CA GLY A 132 1.13 -13.41 -8.19
C GLY A 132 0.96 -12.58 -9.46
N ALA A 133 2.01 -11.89 -9.91
CA ALA A 133 1.98 -10.97 -11.04
C ALA A 133 3.32 -10.99 -11.80
N PRO A 134 3.60 -12.02 -12.63
CA PRO A 134 4.89 -12.17 -13.30
C PRO A 134 5.31 -10.99 -14.17
N GLY A 135 4.35 -10.25 -14.76
CA GLY A 135 4.59 -9.05 -15.56
C GLY A 135 5.15 -7.85 -14.78
N HIS A 136 5.01 -7.84 -13.47
CA HIS A 136 5.44 -6.75 -12.57
C HIS A 136 6.73 -7.04 -11.79
N ALA A 137 7.47 -8.08 -12.17
CA ALA A 137 8.66 -8.52 -11.42
C ALA A 137 9.72 -7.41 -11.26
N ASN A 138 9.91 -6.57 -12.27
CA ASN A 138 10.88 -5.47 -12.23
C ASN A 138 10.35 -4.31 -11.36
N GLU A 139 9.07 -3.99 -11.45
CA GLU A 139 8.40 -2.97 -10.67
C GLU A 139 8.48 -3.29 -9.17
N TYR A 140 8.02 -4.47 -8.78
CA TYR A 140 8.07 -4.89 -7.36
C TYR A 140 9.48 -4.98 -6.77
N ARG A 141 10.51 -5.20 -7.59
CA ARG A 141 11.89 -5.15 -7.13
C ARG A 141 12.27 -3.78 -6.56
N ASP A 142 11.73 -2.72 -7.16
CA ASP A 142 12.02 -1.36 -6.78
C ASP A 142 11.00 -0.82 -5.75
N GLU A 143 9.75 -1.25 -5.82
CA GLU A 143 8.68 -0.84 -4.91
C GLU A 143 8.78 -1.46 -3.52
N ARG A 144 9.16 -2.75 -3.45
CA ARG A 144 9.29 -3.45 -2.18
C ARG A 144 10.26 -2.77 -1.20
N PRO A 145 11.52 -2.44 -1.56
CA PRO A 145 12.41 -1.72 -0.67
C PRO A 145 11.84 -0.39 -0.18
N ASN A 146 11.07 0.29 -1.01
CA ASN A 146 10.43 1.54 -0.67
C ASN A 146 9.34 1.35 0.40
N CYS A 147 8.47 0.34 0.25
CA CYS A 147 7.48 0.01 1.27
C CYS A 147 8.14 -0.44 2.58
N GLU A 148 9.19 -1.26 2.50
CA GLU A 148 9.94 -1.71 3.69
C GLU A 148 10.67 -0.55 4.39
N TYR A 149 11.19 0.43 3.64
CA TYR A 149 11.72 1.68 4.19
C TYR A 149 10.68 2.44 5.00
N MET A 150 9.48 2.64 4.44
CA MET A 150 8.39 3.34 5.13
C MET A 150 7.94 2.60 6.40
N LEU A 151 7.84 1.28 6.36
CA LEU A 151 7.53 0.46 7.54
C LEU A 151 8.60 0.58 8.63
N GLY A 152 9.87 0.52 8.24
CA GLY A 152 11.00 0.74 9.17
C GLY A 152 10.98 2.14 9.78
N PHE A 153 10.62 3.14 8.98
CA PHE A 153 10.49 4.53 9.43
C PHE A 153 9.32 4.69 10.42
N ALA A 154 8.16 4.08 10.14
CA ALA A 154 7.02 4.05 11.05
C ALA A 154 7.41 3.43 12.40
N HIS A 155 8.09 2.28 12.36
CA HIS A 155 8.59 1.61 13.56
C HIS A 155 9.55 2.50 14.37
N ALA A 156 10.50 3.18 13.72
CA ALA A 156 11.43 4.09 14.37
C ALA A 156 10.74 5.30 15.03
N ARG A 157 9.54 5.64 14.58
CA ARG A 157 8.69 6.69 15.15
C ARG A 157 7.74 6.18 16.23
N GLY A 158 7.79 4.90 16.59
CA GLY A 158 6.94 4.29 17.60
C GLY A 158 5.52 3.97 17.12
N ILE A 159 5.28 4.00 15.81
CA ILE A 159 4.02 3.58 15.21
C ILE A 159 3.99 2.05 15.18
N GLU A 160 2.94 1.44 15.74
CA GLU A 160 2.74 0.00 15.65
C GLU A 160 2.47 -0.41 14.20
N THR A 161 3.13 -1.46 13.72
CA THR A 161 2.89 -2.00 12.39
C THR A 161 2.36 -3.42 12.46
N TYR A 162 1.36 -3.73 11.63
CA TYR A 162 0.78 -5.06 11.50
C TYR A 162 0.90 -5.56 10.05
N LEU A 163 1.41 -6.75 9.88
CA LEU A 163 1.49 -7.45 8.61
C LEU A 163 0.92 -8.86 8.78
N PRO A 164 -0.08 -9.28 7.98
CA PRO A 164 -0.57 -10.65 7.99
C PRO A 164 0.56 -11.67 7.78
N ASP A 165 0.39 -12.88 8.27
CA ASP A 165 1.41 -13.92 8.15
C ASP A 165 1.78 -14.23 6.69
N ALA A 166 0.82 -14.16 5.78
CA ALA A 166 1.05 -14.38 4.35
C ALA A 166 1.72 -13.19 3.63
N CYS A 167 1.72 -11.98 4.20
CA CYS A 167 2.40 -10.83 3.62
C CYS A 167 3.92 -11.04 3.64
N PRO A 168 4.61 -10.92 2.50
CA PRO A 168 6.05 -11.21 2.42
C PRO A 168 6.96 -10.04 2.80
N LEU A 169 6.40 -8.85 3.04
CA LEU A 169 7.19 -7.67 3.42
C LEU A 169 7.87 -7.88 4.78
N LEU A 170 9.07 -7.38 4.91
CA LEU A 170 9.95 -7.56 6.07
C LEU A 170 10.27 -9.02 6.40
N LYS A 171 9.97 -9.94 5.49
CA LYS A 171 10.23 -11.37 5.62
C LYS A 171 11.22 -11.83 4.57
N PHE A 172 12.05 -12.79 4.94
CA PHE A 172 12.95 -13.42 3.99
C PHE A 172 12.22 -14.61 3.31
N ASN A 173 12.03 -14.52 2.00
CA ASN A 173 11.31 -15.51 1.20
C ASN A 173 12.24 -16.51 0.47
N GLY A 174 13.48 -16.65 0.90
CA GLY A 174 14.45 -17.56 0.31
C GLY A 174 14.61 -18.85 1.10
N GLU A 175 14.96 -19.94 0.42
CA GLU A 175 15.52 -21.11 1.08
C GLU A 175 16.97 -20.83 1.48
N PHE A 176 17.30 -21.14 2.71
CA PHE A 176 18.71 -21.18 3.11
C PHE A 176 19.39 -22.35 2.41
N PRO A 177 20.69 -22.28 2.04
CA PRO A 177 21.38 -23.35 1.31
C PRO A 177 21.29 -24.76 1.91
N LEU A 178 20.77 -24.92 3.10
CA LEU A 178 20.55 -26.19 3.79
C LEU A 178 19.07 -26.62 3.82
N GLY A 179 18.22 -26.05 2.98
CA GLY A 179 16.80 -26.45 2.87
C GLY A 179 15.95 -26.14 4.10
N LYS A 180 16.39 -25.27 5.00
CA LYS A 180 15.61 -24.85 6.17
C LYS A 180 14.74 -23.66 5.85
N VAL A 181 13.45 -23.77 6.15
CA VAL A 181 12.52 -22.65 6.12
C VAL A 181 13.01 -21.60 7.10
N ILE A 182 13.09 -20.35 6.63
CA ILE A 182 13.54 -19.23 7.45
C ILE A 182 12.32 -18.58 8.08
N PRO A 183 12.34 -18.40 9.38
CA PRO A 183 11.19 -17.89 10.11
C PRO A 183 10.90 -16.42 9.88
N LYS A 184 9.77 -15.98 10.37
CA LYS A 184 9.18 -14.64 10.31
C LYS A 184 10.20 -13.51 10.48
N TYR A 185 9.91 -12.36 9.83
CA TYR A 185 10.63 -11.10 10.04
C TYR A 185 12.13 -11.11 9.71
N GLY A 186 12.52 -11.77 8.63
CA GLY A 186 13.86 -11.63 8.06
C GLY A 186 15.00 -12.25 8.85
N HIS A 187 14.74 -13.14 9.77
CA HIS A 187 15.79 -13.88 10.50
C HIS A 187 16.48 -14.89 9.60
N ARG A 188 17.30 -14.40 8.68
CA ARG A 188 17.97 -15.21 7.64
C ARG A 188 18.78 -16.37 8.19
N TYR A 189 19.30 -16.26 9.40
CA TYR A 189 20.18 -17.27 10.01
C TYR A 189 19.48 -18.11 11.07
N GLY A 190 18.14 -18.09 11.08
CA GLY A 190 17.37 -18.99 11.92
C GLY A 190 17.55 -18.74 13.41
N TYR A 191 17.54 -17.50 13.85
CA TYR A 191 17.30 -17.23 15.26
C TYR A 191 15.97 -17.88 15.61
N LEU A 192 16.07 -19.01 16.27
CA LEU A 192 14.91 -19.74 16.75
C LEU A 192 14.22 -18.87 17.78
N GLU A 193 12.92 -18.72 17.64
CA GLU A 193 12.09 -18.21 18.72
C GLU A 193 12.41 -19.08 19.96
N LYS A 194 12.96 -18.47 20.97
CA LYS A 194 13.03 -19.09 22.27
C LYS A 194 11.59 -19.08 22.81
N ASN A 195 10.96 -20.24 22.78
CA ASN A 195 9.71 -20.48 23.50
C ASN A 195 9.85 -20.13 24.98
#